data_01021cd138af15b711c5808713347f18
#
_entry.id   01021cd138af15b711c5808713347f18
#
_cell.length_a   1.000
_cell.length_b   1.000
_cell.length_c   1.000
_cell.angle_alpha   90.00
_cell.angle_beta   90.00
_cell.angle_gamma   90.00
#
_symmetry.space_group_name_H-M   'P 1'
#
loop_
_entity.id
_entity.type
_entity.pdbx_description
1 polymer ?
#
loop_
_entity_poly.entity_id
_entity_poly.type
_entity_poly.pdbx_seq_one_letter_code
_entity_poly.pdbx_strand_id
1 'polypeptide(L)'
;VEYVLEILRLGEGADTIIKLLEYENPELAKDLYRSMLDFTRLAWLDDRATRAVLWEADEADLVPALYRASEELREKVFTNLSERALAMLKEDMERAGPIEPGATEEARQRISSIMTRLEKTGEIAAVFPGGNRMFM
;
A
#
# COMPACT_ATOMS: atom_id res chain seq x y z
N VAL A 1 6.02 -18.27 0.37
CA VAL A 1 5.93 -16.81 0.48
C VAL A 1 4.63 -16.29 -0.13
N GLU A 2 4.25 -16.76 -1.31
CA GLU A 2 3.00 -16.34 -1.92
C GLU A 2 1.79 -16.67 -1.05
N TYR A 3 1.81 -17.82 -0.42
CA TYR A 3 0.76 -18.23 0.49
C TYR A 3 0.64 -17.27 1.68
N VAL A 4 1.78 -16.90 2.24
CA VAL A 4 1.82 -15.96 3.36
C VAL A 4 1.31 -14.60 2.94
N LEU A 5 1.73 -14.11 1.78
CA LEU A 5 1.28 -12.81 1.28
C LEU A 5 -0.22 -12.79 1.04
N GLU A 6 -0.78 -13.90 0.57
CA GLU A 6 -2.21 -13.98 0.37
C GLU A 6 -2.97 -13.88 1.68
N ILE A 7 -2.52 -14.58 2.71
CA ILE A 7 -3.14 -14.51 4.02
C ILE A 7 -3.04 -13.09 4.59
N LEU A 8 -1.90 -12.46 4.46
CA LEU A 8 -1.70 -11.10 4.93
C LEU A 8 -2.63 -10.12 4.24
N ARG A 9 -2.86 -10.30 2.94
CA ARG A 9 -3.77 -9.43 2.19
C ARG A 9 -5.22 -9.57 2.62
N LEU A 10 -5.61 -10.74 3.08
CA LEU A 10 -6.97 -10.95 3.57
C LEU A 10 -7.22 -10.26 4.91
N GLY A 11 -6.14 -9.85 5.59
CA GLY A 11 -6.25 -9.15 6.86
C GLY A 11 -6.50 -10.03 8.05
N GLU A 12 -6.84 -11.30 7.83
CA GLU A 12 -7.08 -12.23 8.91
C GLU A 12 -5.83 -13.00 9.22
N GLY A 13 -5.51 -13.10 10.49
CA GLY A 13 -4.36 -13.86 10.94
C GLY A 13 -3.02 -13.25 10.60
N ALA A 14 -3.00 -12.00 10.12
CA ALA A 14 -1.75 -11.34 9.76
C ALA A 14 -0.75 -11.33 10.91
N ASP A 15 -1.20 -10.95 12.10
CA ASP A 15 -0.32 -10.90 13.26
C ASP A 15 0.21 -12.29 13.61
N THR A 16 -0.64 -13.30 13.51
CA THR A 16 -0.25 -14.67 13.81
C THR A 16 0.80 -15.16 12.82
N ILE A 17 0.60 -14.88 11.54
CA ILE A 17 1.54 -15.29 10.50
C ILE A 17 2.89 -14.60 10.69
N ILE A 18 2.87 -13.31 10.98
CA ILE A 18 4.10 -12.57 11.25
C ILE A 18 4.84 -13.16 12.44
N LYS A 19 4.13 -13.49 13.52
CA LYS A 19 4.74 -14.08 14.70
C LYS A 19 5.36 -15.45 14.43
N LEU A 20 4.68 -16.27 13.64
CA LEU A 20 5.22 -17.55 13.25
C LEU A 20 6.49 -17.41 12.43
N LEU A 21 6.49 -16.47 11.49
CA LEU A 21 7.66 -16.19 10.67
C LEU A 21 8.81 -15.64 11.49
N GLU A 22 8.52 -14.79 12.49
CA GLU A 22 9.55 -14.29 13.39
C GLU A 22 10.30 -15.43 14.08
N TYR A 23 9.58 -16.48 14.40
CA TYR A 23 10.16 -17.64 15.04
C TYR A 23 10.98 -18.50 14.07
N GLU A 24 10.44 -18.77 12.89
CA GLU A 24 11.05 -19.66 11.91
C GLU A 24 12.02 -18.97 10.96
N ASN A 25 11.70 -17.75 10.55
CA ASN A 25 12.54 -17.01 9.62
C ASN A 25 12.40 -15.52 9.91
N PRO A 26 13.14 -15.01 10.90
CA PRO A 26 13.01 -13.62 11.31
C PRO A 26 13.31 -12.59 10.22
N GLU A 27 14.22 -12.92 9.30
CA GLU A 27 14.56 -11.99 8.23
C GLU A 27 13.37 -11.80 7.28
N LEU A 28 12.73 -12.89 6.91
CA LEU A 28 11.55 -12.83 6.05
C LEU A 28 10.40 -12.11 6.73
N ALA A 29 10.22 -12.36 8.03
CA ALA A 29 9.17 -11.69 8.80
C ALA A 29 9.37 -10.18 8.80
N LYS A 30 10.60 -9.72 8.99
CA LYS A 30 10.91 -8.29 8.96
C LYS A 30 10.59 -7.68 7.62
N ASP A 31 10.96 -8.36 6.55
CA ASP A 31 10.74 -7.84 5.20
C ASP A 31 9.26 -7.74 4.88
N LEU A 32 8.49 -8.76 5.23
CA LEU A 32 7.06 -8.76 5.01
C LEU A 32 6.35 -7.68 5.83
N TYR A 33 6.73 -7.56 7.08
CA TYR A 33 6.14 -6.56 7.97
C TYR A 33 6.42 -5.15 7.47
N ARG A 34 7.66 -4.90 7.06
CA ARG A 34 8.06 -3.60 6.53
C ARG A 34 7.29 -3.27 5.26
N SER A 35 7.18 -4.24 4.36
CA SER A 35 6.47 -4.05 3.11
C SER A 35 4.99 -3.70 3.34
N MET A 36 4.36 -4.41 4.27
CA MET A 36 2.99 -4.13 4.68
C MET A 36 2.82 -2.72 5.21
N LEU A 37 3.69 -2.34 6.15
CA LEU A 37 3.62 -1.02 6.77
C LEU A 37 3.90 0.09 5.77
N ASP A 38 4.88 -0.12 4.89
CA ASP A 38 5.26 0.91 3.93
C ASP A 38 4.09 1.31 3.04
N PHE A 39 3.37 0.34 2.50
CA PHE A 39 2.23 0.68 1.66
C PHE A 39 1.06 1.22 2.49
N THR A 40 0.82 0.65 3.66
CA THR A 40 -0.27 1.07 4.55
C THR A 40 -0.12 2.54 4.97
N ARG A 41 1.10 3.04 5.03
CA ARG A 41 1.37 4.44 5.35
C ARG A 41 0.66 5.42 4.42
N LEU A 42 0.29 4.97 3.24
CA LEU A 42 -0.47 5.82 2.32
C LEU A 42 -1.78 6.29 2.94
N ALA A 43 -2.41 5.45 3.75
CA ALA A 43 -3.66 5.80 4.43
C ALA A 43 -3.48 6.90 5.47
N TRP A 44 -2.25 7.11 5.94
CA TRP A 44 -1.95 8.11 6.97
C TRP A 44 -1.47 9.45 6.41
N LEU A 45 -1.25 9.53 5.11
CA LEU A 45 -0.84 10.78 4.48
C LEU A 45 -2.03 11.75 4.42
N ASP A 46 -1.74 13.04 4.44
CA ASP A 46 -2.79 14.01 4.18
C ASP A 46 -3.13 14.01 2.70
N ASP A 47 -4.16 14.73 2.31
CA ASP A 47 -4.64 14.72 0.94
C ASP A 47 -3.61 15.26 -0.05
N ARG A 48 -2.88 16.28 0.35
CA ARG A 48 -1.84 16.86 -0.50
C ARG A 48 -0.73 15.85 -0.78
N ALA A 49 -0.26 15.19 0.27
CA ALA A 49 0.80 14.18 0.15
C ALA A 49 0.31 12.99 -0.68
N THR A 50 -0.93 12.56 -0.45
CA THR A 50 -1.52 11.47 -1.22
C THR A 50 -1.56 11.81 -2.71
N ARG A 51 -2.00 13.03 -3.04
CA ARG A 51 -2.03 13.46 -4.44
C ARG A 51 -0.64 13.50 -5.06
N ALA A 52 0.37 13.91 -4.29
CA ALA A 52 1.74 13.91 -4.80
C ALA A 52 2.22 12.50 -5.14
N VAL A 53 1.90 11.53 -4.30
CA VAL A 53 2.23 10.12 -4.55
C VAL A 53 1.49 9.61 -5.77
N LEU A 54 0.19 9.87 -5.85
CA LEU A 54 -0.62 9.39 -6.98
C LEU A 54 -0.20 10.01 -8.30
N TRP A 55 0.26 11.25 -8.27
CA TRP A 55 0.75 11.92 -9.48
C TRP A 55 1.95 11.20 -10.06
N GLU A 56 2.82 10.67 -9.20
CA GLU A 56 4.02 9.96 -9.63
C GLU A 56 3.76 8.49 -9.95
N ALA A 57 2.71 7.91 -9.40
CA ALA A 57 2.42 6.48 -9.56
C ALA A 57 1.92 6.19 -10.97
N ASP A 58 2.29 5.02 -11.48
CA ASP A 58 1.76 4.52 -12.74
C ASP A 58 0.32 4.06 -12.49
N GLU A 59 -0.61 4.50 -13.34
CA GLU A 59 -2.02 4.09 -13.21
C GLU A 59 -2.17 2.57 -13.24
N ALA A 60 -1.33 1.89 -14.02
CA ALA A 60 -1.38 0.44 -14.11
C ALA A 60 -1.07 -0.24 -12.77
N ASP A 61 -0.35 0.43 -11.87
CA ASP A 61 -0.03 -0.12 -10.56
C ASP A 61 -1.16 0.02 -9.57
N LEU A 62 -2.08 0.95 -9.78
CA LEU A 62 -3.16 1.20 -8.83
C LEU A 62 -4.12 0.02 -8.74
N VAL A 63 -4.43 -0.61 -9.86
CA VAL A 63 -5.35 -1.75 -9.85
C VAL A 63 -4.82 -2.89 -8.98
N PRO A 64 -3.62 -3.43 -9.24
CA PRO A 64 -3.12 -4.52 -8.39
C PRO A 64 -2.81 -4.07 -6.97
N ALA A 65 -2.34 -2.84 -6.77
CA ALA A 65 -2.00 -2.38 -5.43
C ALA A 65 -3.23 -2.26 -4.54
N LEU A 66 -4.37 -1.88 -5.09
CA LEU A 66 -5.60 -1.71 -4.33
C LEU A 66 -6.41 -2.98 -4.20
N TYR A 67 -5.99 -4.05 -4.86
CA TYR A 67 -6.69 -5.32 -4.76
C TYR A 67 -6.68 -5.80 -3.31
N ARG A 68 -7.85 -6.02 -2.75
CA ARG A 68 -8.05 -6.43 -1.36
C ARG A 68 -7.43 -5.47 -0.33
N ALA A 69 -7.23 -4.22 -0.71
CA ALA A 69 -6.79 -3.20 0.22
C ALA A 69 -7.93 -2.86 1.19
N SER A 70 -7.58 -2.28 2.34
CA SER A 70 -8.58 -1.85 3.29
C SER A 70 -9.46 -0.77 2.69
N GLU A 71 -10.67 -0.65 3.21
CA GLU A 71 -11.59 0.37 2.75
C GLU A 71 -11.04 1.76 2.98
N GLU A 72 -10.39 1.96 4.12
CA GLU A 72 -9.74 3.23 4.45
C GLU A 72 -8.71 3.64 3.39
N LEU A 73 -7.88 2.70 2.99
CA LEU A 73 -6.85 2.97 1.98
C LEU A 73 -7.45 3.25 0.63
N ARG A 74 -8.44 2.47 0.24
CA ARG A 74 -9.16 2.68 -1.03
C ARG A 74 -9.80 4.04 -1.08
N GLU A 75 -10.47 4.44 0.00
CA GLU A 75 -11.10 5.75 0.07
C GLU A 75 -10.09 6.87 -0.03
N LYS A 76 -8.96 6.71 0.63
CA LYS A 76 -7.89 7.70 0.57
C LYS A 76 -7.46 7.95 -0.88
N VAL A 77 -7.29 6.88 -1.64
CA VAL A 77 -6.93 6.99 -3.05
C VAL A 77 -8.08 7.58 -3.86
N PHE A 78 -9.28 7.03 -3.69
CA PHE A 78 -10.44 7.43 -4.49
C PHE A 78 -10.79 8.90 -4.33
N THR A 79 -10.73 9.42 -3.11
CA THR A 79 -11.09 10.80 -2.85
C THR A 79 -10.04 11.79 -3.36
N ASN A 80 -8.87 11.31 -3.72
CA ASN A 80 -7.79 12.17 -4.21
C ASN A 80 -7.55 12.01 -5.71
N LEU A 81 -8.45 11.37 -6.41
CA LEU A 81 -8.43 11.27 -7.87
C LEU A 81 -9.51 12.19 -8.46
N SER A 82 -9.27 12.63 -9.69
CA SER A 82 -10.32 13.35 -10.43
C SER A 82 -11.48 12.40 -10.70
N GLU A 83 -12.65 12.96 -10.98
CA GLU A 83 -13.81 12.13 -11.29
C GLU A 83 -13.53 11.17 -12.45
N ARG A 84 -12.87 11.68 -13.48
CA ARG A 84 -12.54 10.87 -14.65
C ARG A 84 -11.55 9.76 -14.30
N ALA A 85 -10.49 10.09 -13.56
CA ALA A 85 -9.50 9.08 -13.17
C ALA A 85 -10.11 8.02 -12.28
N LEU A 86 -10.98 8.43 -11.36
CA LEU A 86 -11.67 7.49 -10.48
C LEU A 86 -12.56 6.54 -11.26
N ALA A 87 -13.34 7.07 -12.21
CA ALA A 87 -14.23 6.25 -13.03
C ALA A 87 -13.42 5.21 -13.82
N MET A 88 -12.30 5.63 -14.40
CA MET A 88 -11.43 4.74 -15.14
C MET A 88 -10.83 3.66 -14.24
N LEU A 89 -10.38 4.05 -13.04
CA LEU A 89 -9.81 3.10 -12.11
C LEU A 89 -10.82 2.05 -11.67
N LYS A 90 -12.02 2.47 -11.33
CA LYS A 90 -13.07 1.54 -10.92
C LYS A 90 -13.44 0.56 -12.03
N GLU A 91 -13.52 1.06 -13.25
CA GLU A 91 -13.79 0.21 -14.40
C GLU A 91 -12.67 -0.79 -14.61
N ASP A 92 -11.42 -0.36 -14.50
CA ASP A 92 -10.27 -1.24 -14.65
C ASP A 92 -10.23 -2.29 -13.55
N MET A 93 -10.57 -1.93 -12.32
CA MET A 93 -10.62 -2.86 -11.21
C MET A 93 -11.68 -3.95 -11.43
N GLU A 94 -12.86 -3.57 -11.93
CA GLU A 94 -13.91 -4.54 -12.25
C GLU A 94 -13.49 -5.49 -13.37
N ARG A 95 -12.83 -4.95 -14.37
CA ARG A 95 -12.40 -5.72 -15.54
C ARG A 95 -11.26 -6.68 -15.22
N ALA A 96 -10.39 -6.29 -14.30
CA ALA A 96 -9.22 -7.08 -13.98
C ALA A 96 -9.53 -8.42 -13.31
N GLY A 97 -10.60 -8.45 -12.50
CA GLY A 97 -10.91 -9.64 -11.73
C GLY A 97 -9.84 -9.95 -10.70
N PRO A 98 -9.66 -11.22 -10.34
CA PRO A 98 -8.66 -11.60 -9.33
C PRO A 98 -7.23 -11.27 -9.79
N ILE A 99 -6.44 -10.78 -8.83
CA ILE A 99 -5.05 -10.37 -9.09
C ILE A 99 -4.10 -11.33 -8.38
N GLU A 100 -3.01 -11.69 -9.06
CA GLU A 100 -1.98 -12.53 -8.47
C GLU A 100 -1.34 -11.84 -7.27
N PRO A 101 -1.05 -12.59 -6.18
CA PRO A 101 -0.40 -11.99 -4.99
C PRO A 101 0.89 -11.27 -5.30
N GLY A 102 1.71 -11.83 -6.17
CA GLY A 102 2.98 -11.22 -6.53
C GLY A 102 2.80 -9.89 -7.24
N ALA A 103 1.78 -9.79 -8.10
CA ALA A 103 1.51 -8.55 -8.81
C ALA A 103 1.09 -7.44 -7.86
N THR A 104 0.27 -7.77 -6.87
CA THR A 104 -0.15 -6.81 -5.84
C THR A 104 1.06 -6.32 -5.06
N GLU A 105 1.90 -7.24 -4.62
CA GLU A 105 3.08 -6.89 -3.83
C GLU A 105 4.05 -6.01 -4.61
N GLU A 106 4.32 -6.36 -5.85
CA GLU A 106 5.21 -5.57 -6.69
C GLU A 106 4.69 -4.16 -6.90
N ALA A 107 3.39 -4.04 -7.17
CA ALA A 107 2.77 -2.73 -7.35
C ALA A 107 2.85 -1.89 -6.08
N ARG A 108 2.59 -2.51 -4.93
CA ARG A 108 2.67 -1.83 -3.64
C ARG A 108 4.09 -1.37 -3.34
N GLN A 109 5.08 -2.19 -3.67
CA GLN A 109 6.47 -1.81 -3.47
C GLN A 109 6.87 -0.61 -4.34
N ARG A 110 6.39 -0.56 -5.58
CA ARG A 110 6.66 0.58 -6.44
C ARG A 110 6.08 1.87 -5.87
N ILE A 111 4.85 1.80 -5.37
CA ILE A 111 4.20 2.96 -4.78
C ILE A 111 4.91 3.36 -3.47
N SER A 112 5.28 2.38 -2.65
CA SER A 112 6.04 2.64 -1.42
C SER A 112 7.38 3.31 -1.71
N SER A 113 8.04 2.92 -2.79
CA SER A 113 9.29 3.54 -3.20
C SER A 113 9.09 5.01 -3.56
N ILE A 114 7.96 5.32 -4.19
CA ILE A 114 7.62 6.71 -4.49
C ILE A 114 7.45 7.51 -3.20
N MET A 115 6.72 6.96 -2.23
CA MET A 115 6.54 7.63 -0.94
C MET A 115 7.89 7.90 -0.27
N THR A 116 8.76 6.89 -0.24
CA THR A 116 10.07 7.03 0.38
C THR A 116 10.91 8.11 -0.31
N ARG A 117 10.88 8.14 -1.63
CA ARG A 117 11.61 9.14 -2.39
C ARG A 117 11.10 10.55 -2.10
N LEU A 118 9.78 10.72 -2.08
CA LEU A 118 9.20 12.04 -1.81
C LEU A 118 9.46 12.49 -0.36
N GLU A 119 9.51 11.55 0.57
CA GLU A 119 9.88 11.87 1.94
C GLU A 119 11.33 12.33 2.05
N LYS A 120 12.21 11.66 1.33
CA LYS A 120 13.64 12.01 1.34
C LYS A 120 13.92 13.38 0.75
N THR A 121 13.17 13.77 -0.27
CA THR A 121 13.32 15.08 -0.89
C THR A 121 12.61 16.18 -0.11
N GLY A 122 11.80 15.80 0.88
CA GLY A 122 11.03 16.77 1.66
C GLY A 122 9.75 17.23 0.98
N GLU A 123 9.39 16.64 -0.16
CA GLU A 123 8.15 17.02 -0.84
C GLU A 123 6.91 16.59 -0.05
N ILE A 124 7.03 15.53 0.71
CA ILE A 124 5.99 15.14 1.66
C ILE A 124 6.63 14.85 3.01
N ALA A 125 5.86 15.05 4.08
CA ALA A 125 6.33 14.76 5.42
C ALA A 125 6.22 13.26 5.71
N ALA A 126 7.22 12.72 6.40
CA ALA A 126 7.18 11.33 6.82
C ALA A 126 6.09 11.13 7.87
N VAL A 127 5.33 10.03 7.75
CA VAL A 127 4.29 9.69 8.71
C VAL A 127 4.51 8.28 9.22
N PHE A 128 3.96 8.01 10.40
CA PHE A 128 4.13 6.74 11.09
C PHE A 128 2.77 6.24 11.54
N PRO A 129 2.69 5.00 12.04
CA PRO A 129 1.42 4.42 12.45
C PRO A 129 0.62 5.35 13.33
N GLY A 130 -0.69 5.45 13.05
CA GLY A 130 -1.56 6.36 13.77
C GLY A 130 -1.59 7.77 13.21
N GLY A 131 -0.90 8.01 12.10
CA GLY A 131 -0.89 9.33 11.45
C GLY A 131 0.00 10.35 12.13
N ASN A 132 0.76 9.95 13.15
CA ASN A 132 1.64 10.86 13.86
C ASN A 132 2.96 11.04 13.13
N ARG A 133 3.51 12.23 13.27
CA ARG A 133 4.83 12.49 12.73
C ARG A 133 5.88 11.90 13.64
N MET A 134 7.02 11.57 13.06
CA MET A 134 8.06 10.89 13.78
C MET A 134 8.60 11.66 14.97
N PHE A 135 8.70 12.94 14.83
CA PHE A 135 9.17 13.73 15.93
C PHE A 135 8.15 14.76 16.26
N MET A 136 8.13 15.05 17.40
CA MET A 136 7.20 15.99 17.92
C MET A 136 7.83 16.85 18.88
#